data_55205791e1b456c255c5d9ccb59c5815
#
_entry.id   55205791e1b456c255c5d9ccb59c5815
#
_cell.length_a   1.000
_cell.length_b   1.000
_cell.length_c   1.000
_cell.angle_alpha   90.00
_cell.angle_beta   90.00
_cell.angle_gamma   90.00
#
_symmetry.space_group_name_H-M   'P 1'
#
loop_
_entity.id
_entity.type
_entity.pdbx_description
1 polymer ?
#
loop_
_entity_poly.entity_id
_entity_poly.type
_entity_poly.pdbx_seq_one_letter_code
_entity_poly.pdbx_strand_id
1 'polypeptide(L)'
;MYVGAQLAPEARELDLDWADNAGNETSPYEFSVPTATPTDGYVGIQAFDVGEYGHDILVNGDPMSGFAIPPSDGWQYWVDTFGDGVSLTEGVNELRITRDADTADAFAVGTVTVHWKEPDD
;
A
#
# COMPACT_ATOMS: atom_id res chain seq x y z
N MET A 1 -3.63 5.64 8.07
CA MET A 1 -3.00 6.87 7.53
C MET A 1 -3.65 7.26 6.22
N TYR A 2 -3.79 8.54 5.97
CA TYR A 2 -4.33 9.02 4.70
C TYR A 2 -3.19 9.17 3.69
N VAL A 3 -3.26 8.45 2.58
CA VAL A 3 -2.25 8.51 1.53
C VAL A 3 -2.62 9.54 0.47
N GLY A 4 -3.83 9.48 -0.05
CA GLY A 4 -4.31 10.48 -1.01
C GLY A 4 -3.41 10.63 -2.23
N ALA A 5 -2.94 9.53 -2.81
CA ALA A 5 -2.02 9.52 -3.93
C ALA A 5 -2.64 8.87 -5.16
N GLN A 6 -2.29 9.37 -6.35
CA GLN A 6 -2.59 8.70 -7.60
C GLN A 6 -1.29 8.27 -8.26
N LEU A 7 -1.29 7.05 -8.76
CA LEU A 7 -0.16 6.44 -9.42
C LEU A 7 -0.54 6.17 -10.88
N ALA A 8 0.21 6.76 -11.79
CA ALA A 8 -0.14 6.71 -13.21
C ALA A 8 1.10 6.96 -14.07
N PRO A 9 1.13 6.42 -15.29
CA PRO A 9 2.11 6.88 -16.27
C PRO A 9 1.83 8.34 -16.63
N GLU A 10 2.87 9.08 -16.98
CA GLU A 10 2.79 10.52 -17.24
C GLU A 10 1.66 10.88 -18.23
N ALA A 11 1.43 10.03 -19.22
CA ALA A 11 0.42 10.28 -20.27
C ALA A 11 -1.02 9.95 -19.84
N ARG A 12 -1.22 9.38 -18.66
CA ARG A 12 -2.53 8.92 -18.19
C ARG A 12 -2.84 9.36 -16.76
N GLU A 13 -2.37 10.51 -16.36
CA GLU A 13 -2.67 11.03 -15.02
C GLU A 13 -4.18 11.15 -14.80
N LEU A 14 -4.63 10.70 -13.63
CA LEU A 14 -6.00 10.88 -13.20
C LEU A 14 -6.19 12.32 -12.71
N ASP A 15 -7.35 12.88 -13.04
CA ASP A 15 -7.70 14.23 -12.61
C ASP A 15 -8.56 14.17 -11.34
N LEU A 16 -7.90 13.86 -10.22
CA LEU A 16 -8.55 13.72 -8.93
C LEU A 16 -8.11 14.85 -7.99
N ASP A 17 -9.07 15.64 -7.54
CA ASP A 17 -8.80 16.79 -6.68
C ASP A 17 -8.21 16.42 -5.32
N TRP A 18 -8.50 15.20 -4.85
CA TRP A 18 -8.11 14.73 -3.52
C TRP A 18 -6.78 13.98 -3.48
N ALA A 19 -6.19 13.73 -4.64
CA ALA A 19 -5.00 12.87 -4.73
C ALA A 19 -3.84 13.60 -5.41
N ASP A 20 -2.66 13.47 -4.83
CA ASP A 20 -1.42 14.03 -5.38
C ASP A 20 -0.76 13.01 -6.31
N ASN A 21 -0.15 13.50 -7.39
CA ASN A 21 0.56 12.65 -8.34
C ASN A 21 1.82 12.07 -7.73
N ALA A 22 1.93 10.74 -7.72
CA ALA A 22 3.09 10.02 -7.21
C ALA A 22 3.90 9.31 -8.30
N GLY A 23 3.37 9.24 -9.53
CA GLY A 23 4.04 8.53 -10.60
C GLY A 23 4.01 7.02 -10.40
N ASN A 24 5.17 6.36 -10.34
CA ASN A 24 5.26 4.91 -10.19
C ASN A 24 5.41 4.44 -8.75
N GLU A 25 5.68 5.35 -7.83
CA GLU A 25 5.94 4.99 -6.43
C GLU A 25 5.59 6.16 -5.53
N THR A 26 4.91 5.88 -4.42
CA THR A 26 4.65 6.92 -3.42
C THR A 26 5.90 7.21 -2.63
N SER A 27 5.92 8.37 -1.97
CA SER A 27 6.88 8.64 -0.91
C SER A 27 6.68 7.64 0.22
N PRO A 28 7.69 7.38 1.06
CA PRO A 28 7.49 6.50 2.20
C PRO A 28 6.54 7.14 3.23
N TYR A 29 5.59 6.35 3.70
CA TYR A 29 4.70 6.73 4.80
C TYR A 29 5.19 6.02 6.05
N GLU A 30 5.54 6.78 7.07
CA GLU A 30 6.09 6.24 8.31
C GLU A 30 4.99 5.93 9.31
N PHE A 31 5.14 4.83 10.04
CA PHE A 31 4.30 4.49 11.17
C PHE A 31 5.15 3.82 12.26
N SER A 32 4.72 3.93 13.49
CA SER A 32 5.49 3.43 14.64
C SER A 32 4.85 2.18 15.23
N VAL A 33 5.66 1.18 15.50
CA VAL A 33 5.25 -0.08 16.15
C VAL A 33 5.91 -0.11 17.53
N PRO A 34 5.12 -0.19 18.61
CA PRO A 34 5.68 -0.09 19.97
C PRO A 34 6.23 -1.40 20.53
N THR A 35 6.14 -2.50 19.79
CA THR A 35 6.59 -3.81 20.25
C THR A 35 7.62 -4.41 19.33
N ALA A 36 8.59 -5.16 19.88
CA ALA A 36 9.60 -5.89 19.13
C ALA A 36 9.06 -7.19 18.50
N THR A 37 7.88 -7.66 18.95
CA THR A 37 7.31 -8.96 18.55
C THR A 37 5.84 -8.83 18.09
N PRO A 38 5.56 -7.99 17.06
CA PRO A 38 4.20 -7.89 16.55
C PRO A 38 3.81 -9.18 15.83
N THR A 39 2.55 -9.59 15.96
CA THR A 39 2.01 -10.80 15.32
C THR A 39 0.72 -10.49 14.58
N ASP A 40 0.32 -11.40 13.70
CA ASP A 40 -0.95 -11.33 12.96
C ASP A 40 -1.17 -9.98 12.24
N GLY A 41 -0.11 -9.47 11.62
CA GLY A 41 -0.17 -8.19 10.94
C GLY A 41 -0.93 -8.26 9.62
N TYR A 42 -1.65 -7.16 9.32
CA TYR A 42 -2.29 -6.99 8.02
C TYR A 42 -2.41 -5.51 7.67
N VAL A 43 -2.59 -5.24 6.39
CA VAL A 43 -2.78 -3.90 5.85
C VAL A 43 -4.14 -3.85 5.16
N GLY A 44 -4.92 -2.82 5.45
CA GLY A 44 -6.14 -2.52 4.71
C GLY A 44 -5.92 -1.30 3.83
N ILE A 45 -6.37 -1.35 2.59
CA ILE A 45 -6.17 -0.28 1.62
C ILE A 45 -7.48 0.05 0.90
N GLN A 46 -7.76 1.35 0.79
CA GLN A 46 -8.81 1.85 -0.09
C GLN A 46 -8.17 2.24 -1.42
N ALA A 47 -8.51 1.52 -2.47
CA ALA A 47 -7.97 1.75 -3.80
C ALA A 47 -9.09 2.09 -4.79
N PHE A 48 -8.77 2.90 -5.79
CA PHE A 48 -9.73 3.41 -6.76
C PHE A 48 -9.26 3.11 -8.17
N ASP A 49 -10.13 2.45 -8.94
CA ASP A 49 -9.93 2.15 -10.36
C ASP A 49 -8.66 1.38 -10.69
N VAL A 50 -8.32 0.38 -9.91
CA VAL A 50 -7.24 -0.55 -10.26
C VAL A 50 -7.71 -1.41 -11.43
N GLY A 51 -7.04 -1.31 -12.57
CA GLY A 51 -7.44 -1.99 -13.80
C GLY A 51 -6.60 -3.22 -14.13
N GLU A 52 -5.41 -3.36 -13.58
CA GLU A 52 -4.51 -4.47 -13.89
C GLU A 52 -3.79 -4.94 -12.62
N TYR A 53 -3.31 -6.17 -12.63
CA TYR A 53 -2.45 -6.72 -11.57
C TYR A 53 -1.04 -6.16 -11.68
N GLY A 54 -0.27 -6.27 -10.61
CA GLY A 54 1.15 -5.93 -10.59
C GLY A 54 1.50 -4.79 -9.63
N HIS A 55 0.50 -4.12 -9.07
CA HIS A 55 0.73 -3.02 -8.13
C HIS A 55 0.89 -3.58 -6.72
N ASP A 56 1.93 -3.15 -6.02
CA ASP A 56 2.32 -3.72 -4.75
C ASP A 56 2.29 -2.73 -3.60
N ILE A 57 2.10 -3.27 -2.40
CA ILE A 57 2.36 -2.57 -1.15
C ILE A 57 3.70 -3.06 -0.63
N LEU A 58 4.63 -2.14 -0.41
CA LEU A 58 5.94 -2.45 0.17
C LEU A 58 5.98 -2.00 1.63
N VAL A 59 6.44 -2.88 2.49
CA VAL A 59 6.69 -2.54 3.90
C VAL A 59 8.17 -2.76 4.17
N ASN A 60 8.84 -1.71 4.61
CA ASN A 60 10.30 -1.71 4.82
C ASN A 60 11.08 -2.18 3.59
N GLY A 61 10.55 -1.85 2.40
CA GLY A 61 11.19 -2.16 1.13
C GLY A 61 10.84 -3.51 0.52
N ASP A 62 10.06 -4.35 1.22
CA ASP A 62 9.69 -5.70 0.77
C ASP A 62 8.20 -5.80 0.43
N PRO A 63 7.81 -6.51 -0.66
CA PRO A 63 6.41 -6.77 -0.95
C PRO A 63 5.72 -7.53 0.17
N MET A 64 4.46 -7.18 0.44
CA MET A 64 3.70 -7.72 1.57
C MET A 64 3.57 -9.25 1.56
N SER A 65 3.01 -9.81 0.50
CA SER A 65 2.66 -11.23 0.48
C SER A 65 2.93 -11.91 -0.85
N GLY A 66 3.36 -11.16 -1.84
CA GLY A 66 3.47 -11.66 -3.21
C GLY A 66 2.18 -11.59 -3.99
N PHE A 67 1.09 -11.10 -3.39
CA PHE A 67 -0.17 -10.82 -4.09
C PHE A 67 -0.25 -9.35 -4.42
N ALA A 68 -0.67 -9.05 -5.64
CA ALA A 68 -0.87 -7.67 -6.07
C ALA A 68 -2.25 -7.16 -5.65
N ILE A 69 -2.41 -5.84 -5.61
CA ILE A 69 -3.70 -5.22 -5.38
C ILE A 69 -4.63 -5.65 -6.53
N PRO A 70 -5.80 -6.27 -6.25
CA PRO A 70 -6.63 -6.81 -7.30
C PRO A 70 -7.34 -5.73 -8.12
N PRO A 71 -7.58 -5.96 -9.42
CA PRO A 71 -8.39 -5.05 -10.22
C PRO A 71 -9.83 -4.97 -9.71
N SER A 72 -10.39 -3.77 -9.73
CA SER A 72 -11.79 -3.53 -9.42
C SER A 72 -12.21 -2.17 -9.93
N ASP A 73 -13.40 -2.07 -10.49
CA ASP A 73 -13.96 -0.79 -10.94
C ASP A 73 -14.35 0.04 -9.71
N GLY A 74 -14.02 1.32 -9.74
CA GLY A 74 -14.36 2.24 -8.66
C GLY A 74 -13.57 1.94 -7.38
N TRP A 75 -14.21 2.21 -6.25
CA TRP A 75 -13.58 2.01 -4.94
C TRP A 75 -13.63 0.56 -4.50
N GLN A 76 -12.53 0.10 -3.92
CA GLN A 76 -12.48 -1.18 -3.22
C GLN A 76 -11.75 -1.00 -1.88
N TYR A 77 -12.08 -1.87 -0.94
CA TYR A 77 -11.30 -2.05 0.28
C TYR A 77 -10.68 -3.43 0.23
N TRP A 78 -9.35 -3.48 0.24
CA TRP A 78 -8.60 -4.75 0.14
C TRP A 78 -7.71 -4.92 1.36
N VAL A 79 -7.67 -6.13 1.87
CA VAL A 79 -6.85 -6.49 3.03
C VAL A 79 -5.83 -7.53 2.60
N ASP A 80 -4.57 -7.29 2.96
CA ASP A 80 -3.48 -8.23 2.72
C ASP A 80 -2.73 -8.48 4.03
N THR A 81 -2.36 -9.74 4.26
CA THR A 81 -1.59 -10.13 5.43
C THR A 81 -0.10 -10.09 5.15
N PHE A 82 0.71 -9.94 6.21
CA PHE A 82 2.16 -10.00 6.06
C PHE A 82 2.58 -11.44 5.73
N GLY A 83 3.26 -11.62 4.61
CA GLY A 83 3.83 -12.89 4.22
C GLY A 83 5.17 -13.15 4.90
N ASP A 84 5.73 -14.33 4.61
CA ASP A 84 7.06 -14.68 5.10
C ASP A 84 8.11 -13.71 4.52
N GLY A 85 9.05 -13.31 5.34
CA GLY A 85 10.14 -12.42 4.94
C GLY A 85 9.82 -10.94 5.06
N VAL A 86 8.58 -10.58 5.37
CA VAL A 86 8.20 -9.19 5.66
C VAL A 86 7.94 -9.07 7.15
N SER A 87 8.71 -8.22 7.83
CA SER A 87 8.60 -8.05 9.27
C SER A 87 8.43 -6.59 9.62
N LEU A 88 7.51 -6.34 10.55
CA LEU A 88 7.46 -5.08 11.26
C LEU A 88 8.57 -5.08 12.31
N THR A 89 9.21 -3.94 12.48
CA THR A 89 10.23 -3.77 13.51
C THR A 89 9.73 -2.84 14.60
N GLU A 90 10.29 -2.94 15.79
CA GLU A 90 10.00 -1.97 16.82
C GLU A 90 10.52 -0.59 16.40
N GLY A 91 9.70 0.43 16.60
CA GLY A 91 10.02 1.78 16.18
C GLY A 91 9.42 2.14 14.83
N VAL A 92 10.14 2.89 14.03
CA VAL A 92 9.64 3.43 12.76
C VAL A 92 9.71 2.38 11.65
N ASN A 93 8.59 2.21 10.95
CA ASN A 93 8.47 1.38 9.76
C ASN A 93 8.01 2.25 8.60
N GLU A 94 8.26 1.82 7.37
CA GLU A 94 7.88 2.56 6.17
C GLU A 94 6.97 1.72 5.29
N LEU A 95 5.95 2.38 4.72
CA LEU A 95 5.05 1.78 3.75
C LEU A 95 5.10 2.60 2.47
N ARG A 96 5.20 1.92 1.33
CA ARG A 96 5.09 2.53 0.01
C ARG A 96 4.14 1.73 -0.86
N ILE A 97 3.56 2.40 -1.84
CA ILE A 97 2.73 1.74 -2.85
C ILE A 97 3.39 1.99 -4.19
N THR A 98 3.53 0.91 -4.98
CA THR A 98 4.18 0.97 -6.28
C THR A 98 3.20 0.59 -7.39
N ARG A 99 3.33 1.25 -8.53
CA ARG A 99 2.63 0.91 -9.76
C ARG A 99 3.54 0.04 -10.62
N ASP A 100 2.99 -0.99 -11.23
CA ASP A 100 3.73 -1.78 -12.21
C ASP A 100 3.98 -0.92 -13.44
N ALA A 101 5.23 -0.53 -13.67
CA ALA A 101 5.62 0.36 -14.76
C ALA A 101 5.49 -0.31 -16.14
N ASP A 102 5.34 -1.63 -16.20
CA ASP A 102 5.12 -2.37 -17.43
C ASP A 102 3.66 -2.29 -17.89
N THR A 103 2.77 -1.73 -17.07
CA THR A 103 1.36 -1.53 -17.43
C THR A 103 1.10 -0.06 -17.75
N ALA A 104 -0.03 0.18 -18.42
CA ALA A 104 -0.53 1.54 -18.65
C ALA A 104 -1.58 1.94 -17.61
N ASP A 105 -1.74 1.14 -16.54
CA ASP A 105 -2.77 1.34 -15.54
C ASP A 105 -2.55 2.61 -14.73
N ALA A 106 -3.64 3.25 -14.36
CA ALA A 106 -3.66 4.42 -13.48
C ALA A 106 -4.69 4.17 -12.38
N PHE A 107 -4.29 4.36 -11.13
CA PHE A 107 -5.15 4.11 -9.99
C PHE A 107 -4.84 5.09 -8.86
N ALA A 108 -5.70 5.13 -7.87
CA ALA A 108 -5.50 5.99 -6.72
C ALA A 108 -5.68 5.23 -5.41
N VAL A 109 -5.11 5.75 -4.36
CA VAL A 109 -5.17 5.19 -3.02
C VAL A 109 -5.66 6.27 -2.06
N GLY A 110 -6.67 5.95 -1.27
CA GLY A 110 -7.18 6.83 -0.24
C GLY A 110 -6.51 6.59 1.11
N THR A 111 -7.19 5.85 1.98
CA THR A 111 -6.69 5.54 3.32
C THR A 111 -6.05 4.16 3.36
N VAL A 112 -4.95 4.06 4.09
CA VAL A 112 -4.26 2.80 4.36
C VAL A 112 -4.19 2.63 5.88
N THR A 113 -4.53 1.43 6.35
CA THR A 113 -4.44 1.08 7.78
C THR A 113 -3.49 -0.09 7.96
N VAL A 114 -2.71 -0.05 9.03
CA VAL A 114 -1.79 -1.14 9.38
C VAL A 114 -2.20 -1.65 10.75
N HIS A 115 -2.35 -2.96 10.86
CA HIS A 115 -2.82 -3.63 12.07
C HIS A 115 -1.84 -4.71 12.49
N TRP A 116 -1.71 -4.89 13.78
CA TRP A 116 -0.93 -5.97 14.36
C TRP A 116 -1.45 -6.28 15.76
N LYS A 117 -1.05 -7.44 16.27
CA LYS A 117 -1.29 -7.79 17.67
C LYS A 117 0.01 -7.66 18.45
N GLU A 118 -0.10 -7.15 19.66
CA GLU A 118 1.00 -7.11 20.60
C GLU A 118 0.94 -8.36 21.48
N PRO A 119 2.11 -8.87 21.93
CA PRO A 119 2.09 -10.06 22.77
C PRO A 119 1.45 -9.76 24.14
N ASP A 120 0.74 -10.74 24.66
CA ASP A 120 0.23 -10.70 26.02
C ASP A 120 1.38 -10.99 26.99
N ASP A 121 1.55 -10.15 27.96
CA ASP A 121 2.54 -10.35 29.02
C ASP A 121 1.89 -10.95 30.27
#